data_efc4d06ec36ae4a2f5e9487a01d7070b
#
_entry.id   efc4d06ec36ae4a2f5e9487a01d7070b
#
_cell.length_a   1.000
_cell.length_b   1.000
_cell.length_c   1.000
_cell.angle_alpha   90.00
_cell.angle_beta   90.00
_cell.angle_gamma   90.00
#
_symmetry.space_group_name_H-M   'P 1'
#
loop_
_entity.id
_entity.type
_entity.pdbx_description
1 polymer ?
#
loop_
_entity_poly.entity_id
_entity_poly.type
_entity_poly.pdbx_seq_one_letter_code
_entity_poly.pdbx_strand_id
1 'polypeptide(L)'
;EISECLVGSEMCIRDSNQRFLLEDDVLNAIIVDDEAPARSELRFLLDEVGGVEVTAEAANVREAIEKLKEYPCDVMFMDVNMPEATGLQLAEALQHLKFPPAVVFVTAYSEHALDAFKVSAIDYLVKPVETERLAQAIARVREQVALHLQAHKSERIPVEKGGKKILIGIDKIRFVMARDDYAYLQTDTDRYFSTVSLAQLEKRLDGHGFFRVHRGYLVNLSMVEEIESVSGGTLLLTLNGVEEKIPVSRRRVSSLKKALNL
;
A
#
# COMPACT_ATOMS: atom_id res chain seq x y z
N GLU A 1 -22.58 6.68 0.49
CA GLU A 1 -22.32 5.90 1.75
C GLU A 1 -21.01 5.09 1.68
N ILE A 2 -20.70 4.37 0.57
CA ILE A 2 -19.44 3.63 0.41
C ILE A 2 -18.25 4.58 0.38
N SER A 3 -18.36 5.71 -0.34
CA SER A 3 -17.34 6.77 -0.40
C SER A 3 -17.06 7.40 0.97
N GLU A 4 -18.08 7.60 1.81
CA GLU A 4 -17.93 8.18 3.15
C GLU A 4 -17.25 7.21 4.12
N CYS A 5 -17.45 5.91 3.98
CA CYS A 5 -16.72 4.89 4.75
C CYS A 5 -15.22 4.84 4.43
N LEU A 6 -14.83 5.25 3.22
CA LEU A 6 -13.42 5.28 2.78
C LEU A 6 -12.76 6.65 3.03
N VAL A 7 -13.53 7.76 3.01
CA VAL A 7 -13.02 9.13 3.11
C VAL A 7 -13.07 9.69 4.55
N GLY A 8 -13.94 9.17 5.41
CA GLY A 8 -14.16 9.71 6.78
C GLY A 8 -13.24 9.20 7.88
N SER A 9 -12.39 8.24 7.62
CA SER A 9 -11.27 7.86 8.51
C SER A 9 -9.98 8.26 7.82
N GLU A 10 -9.08 8.98 8.52
CA GLU A 10 -7.66 9.02 8.16
C GLU A 10 -7.15 7.58 8.15
N MET A 11 -7.47 6.90 7.06
CA MET A 11 -7.20 5.49 6.88
C MET A 11 -5.70 5.40 6.60
N CYS A 12 -4.93 5.17 7.66
CA CYS A 12 -3.65 4.52 7.55
C CYS A 12 -3.91 3.12 6.95
N ILE A 13 -4.19 3.07 5.64
CA ILE A 13 -3.99 1.83 4.90
C ILE A 13 -2.52 1.56 5.06
N ARG A 14 -2.22 0.42 5.67
CA ARG A 14 -0.88 -0.04 5.97
C ARG A 14 0.01 0.17 4.76
N ASP A 15 1.00 1.04 4.90
CA ASP A 15 2.12 1.18 3.98
C ASP A 15 3.05 -0.06 4.00
N SER A 16 2.55 -1.22 4.47
CA SER A 16 3.31 -2.47 4.58
C SER A 16 3.57 -3.15 3.23
N ASN A 17 3.11 -2.58 2.11
CA ASN A 17 3.32 -3.14 0.77
C ASN A 17 4.43 -2.45 -0.02
N GLN A 18 5.51 -1.97 0.61
CA GLN A 18 6.77 -1.77 -0.11
C GLN A 18 7.51 -3.11 -0.28
N ARG A 19 6.82 -4.12 -0.78
CA ARG A 19 7.50 -5.29 -1.33
C ARG A 19 8.11 -4.91 -2.68
N PHE A 20 9.41 -5.11 -2.79
CA PHE A 20 10.08 -5.23 -4.08
C PHE A 20 9.57 -6.53 -4.70
N LEU A 21 8.62 -6.45 -5.63
CA LEU A 21 8.26 -7.63 -6.39
C LEU A 21 9.47 -8.00 -7.26
N LEU A 22 10.23 -8.97 -6.81
CA LEU A 22 11.07 -9.80 -7.66
C LEU A 22 10.11 -10.69 -8.47
N GLU A 23 10.56 -11.28 -9.56
CA GLU A 23 9.70 -12.17 -10.41
C GLU A 23 9.05 -13.32 -9.61
N ASP A 24 9.57 -13.64 -8.41
CA ASP A 24 9.10 -14.69 -7.50
C ASP A 24 8.22 -14.18 -6.32
N ASP A 25 7.86 -12.89 -6.24
CA ASP A 25 7.07 -12.37 -5.12
C ASP A 25 5.60 -12.80 -5.21
N VAL A 26 5.09 -13.30 -4.09
CA VAL A 26 3.70 -13.73 -3.93
C VAL A 26 2.79 -12.51 -3.78
N LEU A 27 1.76 -12.39 -4.61
CA LEU A 27 0.73 -11.35 -4.52
C LEU A 27 -0.23 -11.65 -3.36
N ASN A 28 -0.56 -10.65 -2.57
CA ASN A 28 -1.60 -10.76 -1.53
C ASN A 28 -2.97 -10.50 -2.13
N ALA A 29 -3.90 -11.44 -1.96
CA ALA A 29 -5.24 -11.35 -2.52
C ALA A 29 -6.32 -11.31 -1.46
N ILE A 30 -7.38 -10.54 -1.73
CA ILE A 30 -8.66 -10.62 -1.01
C ILE A 30 -9.72 -11.12 -2.00
N ILE A 31 -10.48 -12.15 -1.60
CA ILE A 31 -11.62 -12.66 -2.37
C ILE A 31 -12.90 -12.07 -1.78
N VAL A 32 -13.76 -11.51 -2.65
CA VAL A 32 -15.04 -10.90 -2.26
C VAL A 32 -16.17 -11.49 -3.09
N ASP A 33 -17.01 -12.29 -2.46
CA ASP A 33 -18.13 -12.97 -3.11
C ASP A 33 -19.14 -13.38 -2.02
N ASP A 34 -20.42 -13.19 -2.21
CA ASP A 34 -21.41 -13.56 -1.20
C ASP A 34 -21.62 -15.08 -1.09
N GLU A 35 -21.29 -15.84 -2.13
CA GLU A 35 -21.37 -17.29 -2.18
C GLU A 35 -20.11 -17.96 -1.61
N ALA A 36 -20.20 -18.58 -0.43
CA ALA A 36 -19.07 -19.30 0.17
C ALA A 36 -18.47 -20.40 -0.71
N PRO A 37 -19.27 -21.19 -1.48
CA PRO A 37 -18.71 -22.17 -2.42
C PRO A 37 -17.84 -21.52 -3.51
N ALA A 38 -18.26 -20.37 -4.05
CA ALA A 38 -17.50 -19.65 -5.07
C ALA A 38 -16.16 -19.12 -4.52
N ARG A 39 -16.13 -18.62 -3.28
CA ARG A 39 -14.87 -18.23 -2.61
C ARG A 39 -13.93 -19.42 -2.44
N SER A 40 -14.46 -20.57 -2.02
CA SER A 40 -13.65 -21.78 -1.82
C SER A 40 -13.08 -22.32 -3.14
N GLU A 41 -13.88 -22.31 -4.21
CA GLU A 41 -13.44 -22.70 -5.55
C GLU A 41 -12.33 -21.77 -6.06
N LEU A 42 -12.53 -20.47 -5.98
CA LEU A 42 -11.53 -19.51 -6.43
C LEU A 42 -10.24 -19.60 -5.62
N ARG A 43 -10.32 -19.80 -4.30
CA ARG A 43 -9.14 -20.05 -3.45
C ARG A 43 -8.37 -21.26 -3.93
N PHE A 44 -9.07 -22.36 -4.18
CA PHE A 44 -8.44 -23.60 -4.68
C PHE A 44 -7.72 -23.37 -6.01
N LEU A 45 -8.37 -22.65 -6.95
CA LEU A 45 -7.76 -22.33 -8.25
C LEU A 45 -6.53 -21.38 -8.11
N LEU A 46 -6.58 -20.41 -7.20
CA LEU A 46 -5.44 -19.53 -6.92
C LEU A 46 -4.25 -20.30 -6.33
N ASP A 47 -4.53 -21.24 -5.42
CA ASP A 47 -3.51 -22.12 -4.84
C ASP A 47 -2.89 -23.05 -5.92
N GLU A 48 -3.71 -23.55 -6.87
CA GLU A 48 -3.25 -24.39 -7.98
C GLU A 48 -2.36 -23.60 -8.97
N VAL A 49 -2.77 -22.40 -9.35
CA VAL A 49 -1.98 -21.52 -10.25
C VAL A 49 -0.67 -21.06 -9.56
N GLY A 50 -0.73 -20.82 -8.27
CA GLY A 50 0.41 -20.38 -7.47
C GLY A 50 0.75 -18.89 -7.64
N GLY A 51 1.64 -18.42 -6.77
CA GLY A 51 2.13 -17.05 -6.79
C GLY A 51 1.12 -15.99 -6.28
N VAL A 52 0.02 -16.43 -5.67
CA VAL A 52 -0.98 -15.59 -5.00
C VAL A 52 -1.30 -16.19 -3.64
N GLU A 53 -1.26 -15.38 -2.58
CA GLU A 53 -1.66 -15.75 -1.23
C GLU A 53 -2.99 -15.08 -0.89
N VAL A 54 -4.02 -15.85 -0.59
CA VAL A 54 -5.32 -15.32 -0.17
C VAL A 54 -5.24 -14.94 1.31
N THR A 55 -5.04 -13.66 1.58
CA THR A 55 -4.86 -13.09 2.93
C THR A 55 -6.17 -12.92 3.68
N ALA A 56 -7.28 -12.71 2.97
CA ALA A 56 -8.61 -12.61 3.56
C ALA A 56 -9.73 -12.95 2.55
N GLU A 57 -10.91 -13.25 3.10
CA GLU A 57 -12.16 -13.39 2.36
C GLU A 57 -13.22 -12.48 2.95
N ALA A 58 -14.17 -12.03 2.12
CA ALA A 58 -15.30 -11.21 2.50
C ALA A 58 -16.57 -11.67 1.76
N ALA A 59 -17.69 -11.65 2.43
CA ALA A 59 -18.98 -12.03 1.85
C ALA A 59 -19.77 -10.83 1.32
N ASN A 60 -19.30 -9.62 1.51
CA ASN A 60 -19.95 -8.39 1.07
C ASN A 60 -18.97 -7.21 1.07
N VAL A 61 -19.40 -6.08 0.50
CA VAL A 61 -18.58 -4.86 0.37
C VAL A 61 -18.11 -4.31 1.72
N ARG A 62 -18.94 -4.38 2.77
CA ARG A 62 -18.58 -3.88 4.11
C ARG A 62 -17.43 -4.69 4.69
N GLU A 63 -17.53 -6.02 4.67
CA GLU A 63 -16.45 -6.90 5.11
C GLU A 63 -15.18 -6.70 4.29
N ALA A 64 -15.31 -6.53 2.96
CA ALA A 64 -14.16 -6.28 2.09
C ALA A 64 -13.39 -5.01 2.51
N ILE A 65 -14.10 -3.92 2.84
CA ILE A 65 -13.51 -2.68 3.34
C ILE A 65 -12.83 -2.88 4.70
N GLU A 66 -13.42 -3.67 5.60
CA GLU A 66 -12.81 -4.00 6.89
C GLU A 66 -11.55 -4.84 6.70
N LYS A 67 -11.61 -5.87 5.87
CA LYS A 67 -10.44 -6.71 5.54
C LYS A 67 -9.31 -5.93 4.88
N LEU A 68 -9.63 -5.02 3.97
CA LEU A 68 -8.64 -4.17 3.32
C LEU A 68 -7.86 -3.28 4.31
N LYS A 69 -8.47 -2.93 5.46
CA LYS A 69 -7.80 -2.17 6.54
C LYS A 69 -6.87 -3.04 7.40
N GLU A 70 -7.14 -4.33 7.47
CA GLU A 70 -6.44 -5.25 8.37
C GLU A 70 -5.37 -6.08 7.67
N TYR A 71 -5.56 -6.39 6.40
CA TYR A 71 -4.73 -7.32 5.63
C TYR A 71 -4.07 -6.64 4.43
N PRO A 72 -2.84 -7.05 4.07
CA PRO A 72 -2.22 -6.61 2.82
C PRO A 72 -3.04 -7.10 1.62
N CYS A 73 -3.16 -6.24 0.60
CA CYS A 73 -3.94 -6.54 -0.60
C CYS A 73 -3.29 -5.90 -1.82
N ASP A 74 -2.72 -6.71 -2.69
CA ASP A 74 -2.18 -6.30 -3.99
C ASP A 74 -3.25 -6.44 -5.09
N VAL A 75 -4.14 -7.44 -4.93
CA VAL A 75 -5.24 -7.72 -5.85
C VAL A 75 -6.51 -8.09 -5.11
N MET A 76 -7.63 -7.62 -5.60
CA MET A 76 -8.96 -7.97 -5.11
C MET A 76 -9.72 -8.71 -6.23
N PHE A 77 -10.04 -9.97 -5.99
CA PHE A 77 -10.96 -10.74 -6.83
C PHE A 77 -12.36 -10.57 -6.28
N MET A 78 -13.29 -10.05 -7.08
CA MET A 78 -14.62 -9.72 -6.55
C MET A 78 -15.74 -10.07 -7.52
N ASP A 79 -16.87 -10.56 -6.98
CA ASP A 79 -18.08 -10.67 -7.77
C ASP A 79 -18.66 -9.27 -8.05
N VAL A 80 -19.27 -9.12 -9.21
CA VAL A 80 -20.00 -7.92 -9.60
C VAL A 80 -21.29 -7.79 -8.80
N ASN A 81 -22.05 -8.87 -8.68
CA ASN A 81 -23.39 -8.87 -8.10
C ASN A 81 -23.36 -9.42 -6.67
N MET A 82 -23.41 -8.53 -5.71
CA MET A 82 -23.51 -8.87 -4.29
C MET A 82 -24.69 -8.14 -3.66
N PRO A 83 -25.26 -8.67 -2.58
CA PRO A 83 -26.32 -7.98 -1.82
C PRO A 83 -25.87 -6.63 -1.28
N GLU A 84 -26.79 -5.69 -1.18
CA GLU A 84 -26.63 -4.33 -0.63
C GLU A 84 -25.79 -3.38 -1.50
N ALA A 85 -24.64 -3.82 -2.01
CA ALA A 85 -23.75 -3.00 -2.85
C ALA A 85 -22.98 -3.88 -3.83
N THR A 86 -22.82 -3.39 -5.06
CA THR A 86 -22.16 -4.14 -6.14
C THR A 86 -20.63 -4.05 -6.06
N GLY A 87 -19.94 -5.06 -6.63
CA GLY A 87 -18.50 -5.01 -6.80
C GLY A 87 -18.04 -3.81 -7.64
N LEU A 88 -18.83 -3.35 -8.60
CA LEU A 88 -18.53 -2.15 -9.39
C LEU A 88 -18.48 -0.90 -8.53
N GLN A 89 -19.41 -0.73 -7.59
CA GLN A 89 -19.41 0.39 -6.66
C GLN A 89 -18.19 0.35 -5.71
N LEU A 90 -17.80 -0.85 -5.27
CA LEU A 90 -16.58 -1.01 -4.49
C LEU A 90 -15.35 -0.65 -5.32
N ALA A 91 -15.24 -1.14 -6.55
CA ALA A 91 -14.12 -0.84 -7.45
C ALA A 91 -13.99 0.66 -7.71
N GLU A 92 -15.12 1.36 -7.94
CA GLU A 92 -15.13 2.82 -8.11
C GLU A 92 -14.64 3.54 -6.85
N ALA A 93 -15.07 3.12 -5.68
CA ALA A 93 -14.62 3.69 -4.41
C ALA A 93 -13.13 3.44 -4.16
N LEU A 94 -12.60 2.26 -4.53
CA LEU A 94 -11.18 1.92 -4.41
C LEU A 94 -10.28 2.80 -5.26
N GLN A 95 -10.73 3.32 -6.41
CA GLN A 95 -9.94 4.22 -7.26
C GLN A 95 -9.55 5.54 -6.56
N HIS A 96 -10.30 5.95 -5.53
CA HIS A 96 -10.00 7.15 -4.75
C HIS A 96 -8.91 6.93 -3.70
N LEU A 97 -8.47 5.69 -3.49
CA LEU A 97 -7.33 5.38 -2.64
C LEU A 97 -6.04 5.83 -3.30
N LYS A 98 -5.08 6.25 -2.51
CA LYS A 98 -3.76 6.63 -3.02
C LYS A 98 -3.02 5.45 -3.67
N PHE A 99 -3.21 4.24 -3.13
CA PHE A 99 -2.67 2.98 -3.62
C PHE A 99 -3.81 1.96 -3.72
N PRO A 100 -4.58 2.01 -4.82
CA PRO A 100 -5.67 1.07 -5.00
C PRO A 100 -5.11 -0.32 -5.30
N PRO A 101 -5.69 -1.39 -4.72
CA PRO A 101 -5.38 -2.75 -5.16
C PRO A 101 -5.84 -2.93 -6.61
N ALA A 102 -5.18 -3.83 -7.34
CA ALA A 102 -5.66 -4.28 -8.64
C ALA A 102 -7.02 -4.95 -8.47
N VAL A 103 -7.93 -4.73 -9.41
CA VAL A 103 -9.27 -5.34 -9.37
C VAL A 103 -9.42 -6.32 -10.51
N VAL A 104 -9.85 -7.54 -10.18
CA VAL A 104 -10.26 -8.58 -11.13
C VAL A 104 -11.68 -9.02 -10.78
N PHE A 105 -12.61 -8.85 -11.71
CA PHE A 105 -13.96 -9.34 -11.50
C PHE A 105 -14.08 -10.83 -11.82
N VAL A 106 -14.85 -11.55 -10.99
CA VAL A 106 -15.14 -13.00 -11.14
C VAL A 106 -16.63 -13.18 -10.94
N THR A 107 -17.39 -13.33 -12.03
CA THR A 107 -18.85 -13.30 -11.97
C THR A 107 -19.50 -14.27 -12.94
N ALA A 108 -20.76 -14.64 -12.68
CA ALA A 108 -21.55 -15.48 -13.58
C ALA A 108 -22.09 -14.71 -14.81
N TYR A 109 -21.99 -13.39 -14.84
CA TYR A 109 -22.65 -12.55 -15.85
C TYR A 109 -21.63 -11.92 -16.78
N SER A 110 -21.71 -12.24 -18.08
CA SER A 110 -20.83 -11.67 -19.12
C SER A 110 -21.19 -10.24 -19.52
N GLU A 111 -22.42 -9.81 -19.27
CA GLU A 111 -22.95 -8.51 -19.72
C GLU A 111 -22.36 -7.30 -19.00
N HIS A 112 -21.80 -7.47 -17.80
CA HIS A 112 -21.15 -6.41 -17.04
C HIS A 112 -19.69 -6.16 -17.42
N ALA A 113 -19.14 -6.90 -18.38
CA ALA A 113 -17.75 -6.73 -18.83
C ALA A 113 -17.45 -5.30 -19.31
N LEU A 114 -18.41 -4.64 -19.97
CA LEU A 114 -18.25 -3.25 -20.42
C LEU A 114 -18.21 -2.24 -19.26
N ASP A 115 -18.91 -2.51 -18.17
CA ASP A 115 -18.91 -1.64 -16.99
C ASP A 115 -17.62 -1.81 -16.17
N ALA A 116 -17.01 -3.00 -16.19
CA ALA A 116 -15.71 -3.26 -15.58
C ALA A 116 -14.60 -2.36 -16.16
N PHE A 117 -14.64 -2.05 -17.46
CA PHE A 117 -13.69 -1.12 -18.08
C PHE A 117 -13.81 0.32 -17.54
N LYS A 118 -15.00 0.75 -17.13
CA LYS A 118 -15.23 2.11 -16.58
C LYS A 118 -14.56 2.29 -15.21
N VAL A 119 -14.40 1.20 -14.45
CA VAL A 119 -13.79 1.18 -13.12
C VAL A 119 -12.34 0.69 -13.14
N SER A 120 -11.67 0.73 -14.31
CA SER A 120 -10.26 0.38 -14.48
C SER A 120 -9.88 -1.00 -13.92
N ALA A 121 -10.78 -1.98 -14.01
CA ALA A 121 -10.46 -3.35 -13.66
C ALA A 121 -9.38 -3.91 -14.59
N ILE A 122 -8.48 -4.71 -14.04
CA ILE A 122 -7.38 -5.34 -14.80
C ILE A 122 -7.89 -6.45 -15.70
N ASP A 123 -8.85 -7.20 -15.19
CA ASP A 123 -9.45 -8.30 -15.94
C ASP A 123 -10.87 -8.62 -15.48
N TYR A 124 -11.54 -9.47 -16.27
CA TYR A 124 -12.90 -9.92 -16.06
C TYR A 124 -12.99 -11.44 -16.37
N LEU A 125 -13.34 -12.23 -15.38
CA LEU A 125 -13.45 -13.68 -15.45
C LEU A 125 -14.91 -14.09 -15.31
N VAL A 126 -15.36 -14.98 -16.20
CA VAL A 126 -16.73 -15.54 -16.15
C VAL A 126 -16.69 -16.89 -15.46
N LYS A 127 -17.58 -17.12 -14.50
CA LYS A 127 -17.75 -18.43 -13.83
C LYS A 127 -18.40 -19.43 -14.80
N PRO A 128 -17.95 -20.71 -14.85
CA PRO A 128 -16.83 -21.27 -14.08
C PRO A 128 -15.47 -20.76 -14.56
N VAL A 129 -14.56 -20.49 -13.63
CA VAL A 129 -13.24 -19.93 -13.93
C VAL A 129 -12.31 -21.05 -14.41
N GLU A 130 -11.77 -20.90 -15.61
CA GLU A 130 -10.74 -21.79 -16.12
C GLU A 130 -9.37 -21.43 -15.56
N THR A 131 -8.57 -22.42 -15.13
CA THR A 131 -7.24 -22.23 -14.53
C THR A 131 -6.31 -21.43 -15.44
N GLU A 132 -6.32 -21.70 -16.75
CA GLU A 132 -5.50 -20.98 -17.73
C GLU A 132 -5.89 -19.50 -17.83
N ARG A 133 -7.18 -19.20 -17.76
CA ARG A 133 -7.70 -17.84 -17.84
C ARG A 133 -7.38 -17.05 -16.58
N LEU A 134 -7.44 -17.71 -15.41
CA LEU A 134 -7.02 -17.14 -14.12
C LEU A 134 -5.52 -16.83 -14.12
N ALA A 135 -4.68 -17.74 -14.62
CA ALA A 135 -3.24 -17.53 -14.74
C ALA A 135 -2.89 -16.29 -15.60
N GLN A 136 -3.62 -16.08 -16.71
CA GLN A 136 -3.46 -14.89 -17.56
C GLN A 136 -3.85 -13.61 -16.81
N ALA A 137 -4.93 -13.63 -16.03
CA ALA A 137 -5.35 -12.49 -15.21
C ALA A 137 -4.30 -12.14 -14.16
N ILE A 138 -3.74 -13.14 -13.47
CA ILE A 138 -2.67 -12.96 -12.48
C ILE A 138 -1.42 -12.36 -13.14
N ALA A 139 -1.03 -12.80 -14.33
CA ALA A 139 0.09 -12.23 -15.06
C ALA A 139 -0.11 -10.73 -15.35
N ARG A 140 -1.31 -10.32 -15.78
CA ARG A 140 -1.66 -8.91 -15.99
C ARG A 140 -1.64 -8.09 -14.70
N VAL A 141 -2.13 -8.67 -13.59
CA VAL A 141 -2.06 -8.05 -12.27
C VAL A 141 -0.60 -7.80 -11.88
N ARG A 142 0.29 -8.80 -12.04
CA ARG A 142 1.72 -8.65 -11.76
C ARG A 142 2.36 -7.51 -12.56
N GLU A 143 2.09 -7.46 -13.86
CA GLU A 143 2.59 -6.39 -14.73
C GLU A 143 2.11 -5.02 -14.25
N GLN A 144 0.83 -4.87 -13.94
CA GLN A 144 0.24 -3.62 -13.47
C GLN A 144 0.83 -3.18 -12.11
N VAL A 145 0.96 -4.11 -11.16
CA VAL A 145 1.55 -3.83 -9.84
C VAL A 145 3.02 -3.45 -10.00
N ALA A 146 3.77 -4.14 -10.86
CA ALA A 146 5.17 -3.79 -11.14
C ALA A 146 5.31 -2.39 -11.77
N LEU A 147 4.44 -2.02 -12.71
CA LEU A 147 4.42 -0.67 -13.30
C LEU A 147 4.11 0.41 -12.27
N HIS A 148 3.14 0.18 -11.37
CA HIS A 148 2.85 1.10 -10.28
C HIS A 148 4.04 1.27 -9.34
N LEU A 149 4.70 0.19 -8.95
CA LEU A 149 5.91 0.24 -8.11
C LEU A 149 7.06 0.99 -8.78
N GLN A 150 7.26 0.81 -10.10
CA GLN A 150 8.27 1.55 -10.86
C GLN A 150 7.93 3.04 -10.96
N ALA A 151 6.67 3.41 -11.17
CA ALA A 151 6.22 4.79 -11.19
C ALA A 151 6.53 5.48 -9.84
N HIS A 152 6.29 4.80 -8.72
CA HIS A 152 6.63 5.31 -7.39
C HIS A 152 8.13 5.41 -7.12
N LYS A 153 8.93 4.46 -7.63
CA LYS A 153 10.42 4.56 -7.59
C LYS A 153 10.96 5.73 -8.39
N SER A 154 10.24 6.18 -9.41
CA SER A 154 10.64 7.33 -10.24
C SER A 154 10.31 8.69 -9.62
N GLU A 155 9.49 8.76 -8.57
CA GLU A 155 9.22 10.00 -7.87
C GLU A 155 10.46 10.55 -7.19
N ARG A 156 10.77 11.82 -7.49
CA ARG A 156 11.99 12.48 -7.03
C ARG A 156 11.67 13.77 -6.28
N ILE A 157 12.46 14.04 -5.27
CA ILE A 157 12.39 15.28 -4.48
C ILE A 157 13.56 16.18 -4.88
N PRO A 158 13.29 17.45 -5.25
CA PRO A 158 14.35 18.43 -5.47
C PRO A 158 14.96 18.84 -4.12
N VAL A 159 16.27 18.77 -4.04
CA VAL A 159 17.10 19.13 -2.88
C VAL A 159 18.31 19.91 -3.32
N GLU A 160 19.04 20.48 -2.38
CA GLU A 160 20.27 21.23 -2.63
C GLU A 160 21.48 20.58 -1.92
N LYS A 161 22.60 20.52 -2.63
CA LYS A 161 23.90 20.14 -2.09
C LYS A 161 25.00 20.96 -2.78
N GLY A 162 25.78 21.70 -2.00
CA GLY A 162 26.85 22.54 -2.52
C GLY A 162 26.40 23.58 -3.55
N GLY A 163 25.21 24.18 -3.36
CA GLY A 163 24.63 25.18 -4.28
C GLY A 163 24.05 24.61 -5.57
N LYS A 164 24.02 23.28 -5.73
CA LYS A 164 23.41 22.61 -6.88
C LYS A 164 22.08 22.00 -6.51
N LYS A 165 21.07 22.17 -7.39
CA LYS A 165 19.79 21.44 -7.28
C LYS A 165 19.95 20.01 -7.80
N ILE A 166 19.56 19.05 -6.99
CA ILE A 166 19.65 17.61 -7.27
C ILE A 166 18.28 17.00 -7.08
N LEU A 167 17.92 16.01 -7.89
CA LEU A 167 16.69 15.25 -7.76
C LEU A 167 17.03 13.89 -7.10
N ILE A 168 16.48 13.65 -5.90
CA ILE A 168 16.69 12.40 -5.15
C ILE A 168 15.44 11.55 -5.26
N GLY A 169 15.60 10.26 -5.57
CA GLY A 169 14.52 9.28 -5.50
C GLY A 169 14.02 9.12 -4.07
N ILE A 170 12.71 9.02 -3.89
CA ILE A 170 12.08 8.87 -2.56
C ILE A 170 12.56 7.57 -1.90
N ASP A 171 12.78 6.52 -2.67
CA ASP A 171 13.31 5.22 -2.26
C ASP A 171 14.68 5.29 -1.57
N LYS A 172 15.47 6.32 -1.87
CA LYS A 172 16.80 6.53 -1.29
C LYS A 172 16.77 7.30 0.04
N ILE A 173 15.64 7.90 0.40
CA ILE A 173 15.53 8.71 1.60
C ILE A 173 15.28 7.80 2.80
N ARG A 174 16.17 7.85 3.79
CA ARG A 174 16.07 7.11 5.06
C ARG A 174 15.19 7.83 6.06
N PHE A 175 15.46 9.12 6.23
CA PHE A 175 14.64 9.99 7.07
C PHE A 175 14.79 11.45 6.65
N VAL A 176 13.85 12.28 7.11
CA VAL A 176 13.92 13.73 7.00
C VAL A 176 13.95 14.31 8.40
N MET A 177 14.85 15.26 8.65
CA MET A 177 14.94 15.98 9.90
C MET A 177 14.68 17.48 9.70
N ALA A 178 13.91 18.08 10.62
CA ALA A 178 13.79 19.53 10.70
C ALA A 178 14.95 20.09 11.51
N ARG A 179 15.54 21.15 11.01
CA ARG A 179 16.51 21.97 11.74
C ARG A 179 16.25 23.42 11.41
N ASP A 180 15.88 24.18 12.44
CA ASP A 180 15.42 25.55 12.30
C ASP A 180 14.20 25.63 11.35
N ASP A 181 14.22 26.47 10.33
CA ASP A 181 13.14 26.64 9.35
C ASP A 181 13.27 25.71 8.12
N TYR A 182 14.24 24.82 8.12
CA TYR A 182 14.61 23.97 6.97
C TYR A 182 14.47 22.49 7.27
N ALA A 183 14.49 21.68 6.21
CA ALA A 183 14.54 20.25 6.32
C ALA A 183 15.82 19.69 5.67
N TYR A 184 16.31 18.60 6.25
CA TYR A 184 17.43 17.84 5.72
C TYR A 184 16.97 16.42 5.43
N LEU A 185 17.23 15.93 4.21
CA LEU A 185 16.95 14.57 3.80
C LEU A 185 18.23 13.74 3.91
N GLN A 186 18.17 12.67 4.67
CA GLN A 186 19.27 11.72 4.84
C GLN A 186 19.06 10.54 3.92
N THR A 187 20.09 10.23 3.11
CA THR A 187 20.23 8.95 2.40
C THR A 187 21.23 8.07 3.13
N ASP A 188 21.58 6.93 2.58
CA ASP A 188 22.65 6.05 3.06
C ASP A 188 24.04 6.71 2.99
N THR A 189 24.27 7.54 1.97
CA THR A 189 25.60 8.13 1.68
C THR A 189 25.71 9.60 2.07
N ASP A 190 24.61 10.36 1.96
CA ASP A 190 24.64 11.81 1.96
C ASP A 190 23.46 12.46 2.69
N ARG A 191 23.71 13.71 3.13
CA ARG A 191 22.69 14.60 3.66
C ARG A 191 22.46 15.76 2.70
N TYR A 192 21.20 16.02 2.39
CA TYR A 192 20.77 17.05 1.44
C TYR A 192 19.88 18.08 2.12
N PHE A 193 20.02 19.32 1.70
CA PHE A 193 19.24 20.44 2.16
C PHE A 193 17.96 20.61 1.34
N SER A 194 16.86 20.94 1.99
CA SER A 194 15.58 21.29 1.36
C SER A 194 15.05 22.59 1.91
N THR A 195 14.63 23.47 1.02
CA THR A 195 13.91 24.71 1.37
C THR A 195 12.44 24.44 1.73
N VAL A 196 11.98 23.20 1.47
CA VAL A 196 10.61 22.76 1.79
C VAL A 196 10.55 22.33 3.25
N SER A 197 9.57 22.81 4.00
CA SER A 197 9.40 22.47 5.41
C SER A 197 9.11 20.98 5.62
N LEU A 198 9.43 20.48 6.82
CA LEU A 198 9.14 19.07 7.18
C LEU A 198 7.65 18.73 7.03
N ALA A 199 6.73 19.66 7.35
CA ALA A 199 5.30 19.45 7.20
C ALA A 199 4.84 19.34 5.72
N GLN A 200 5.48 20.09 4.83
CA GLN A 200 5.22 19.98 3.39
C GLN A 200 5.82 18.69 2.82
N LEU A 201 7.02 18.29 3.30
CA LEU A 201 7.62 17.00 2.92
C LEU A 201 6.80 15.82 3.45
N GLU A 202 6.25 15.90 4.66
CA GLU A 202 5.33 14.88 5.20
C GLU A 202 4.14 14.64 4.26
N LYS A 203 3.48 15.71 3.79
CA LYS A 203 2.39 15.60 2.81
C LYS A 203 2.84 15.02 1.47
N ARG A 204 4.04 15.38 1.02
CA ARG A 204 4.57 14.90 -0.26
C ARG A 204 5.04 13.45 -0.19
N LEU A 205 5.55 13.02 0.96
CA LEU A 205 6.01 11.67 1.25
C LEU A 205 4.91 10.78 1.84
N ASP A 206 3.71 11.33 2.01
CA ASP A 206 2.54 10.56 2.43
C ASP A 206 2.25 9.43 1.45
N GLY A 207 2.05 8.19 1.96
CA GLY A 207 1.89 6.97 1.18
C GLY A 207 3.17 6.41 0.53
N HIS A 208 4.35 6.90 0.91
CA HIS A 208 5.65 6.34 0.54
C HIS A 208 6.37 5.67 1.72
N GLY A 209 5.63 5.16 2.70
CA GLY A 209 6.17 4.50 3.88
C GLY A 209 6.83 5.42 4.90
N PHE A 210 6.61 6.74 4.79
CA PHE A 210 7.15 7.70 5.75
C PHE A 210 6.18 7.96 6.90
N PHE A 211 6.70 7.90 8.13
CA PHE A 211 5.94 8.14 9.34
C PHE A 211 6.58 9.23 10.20
N ARG A 212 5.75 10.17 10.70
CA ARG A 212 6.19 11.24 11.58
C ARG A 212 6.40 10.70 12.99
N VAL A 213 7.62 10.33 13.36
CA VAL A 213 7.96 9.77 14.69
C VAL A 213 8.18 10.83 15.76
N HIS A 214 8.59 12.03 15.36
CA HIS A 214 8.88 13.14 16.25
C HIS A 214 8.53 14.47 15.58
N ARG A 215 8.35 15.57 16.35
CA ARG A 215 8.11 16.90 15.77
C ARG A 215 9.19 17.33 14.76
N GLY A 216 10.39 16.80 14.89
CA GLY A 216 11.53 17.08 14.02
C GLY A 216 11.95 15.94 13.11
N TYR A 217 11.28 14.77 13.12
CA TYR A 217 11.70 13.62 12.33
C TYR A 217 10.54 12.94 11.61
N LEU A 218 10.74 12.69 10.33
CA LEU A 218 9.90 11.88 9.46
C LEU A 218 10.77 10.74 8.96
N VAL A 219 10.39 9.49 9.21
CA VAL A 219 11.22 8.29 9.00
C VAL A 219 10.57 7.39 7.96
N ASN A 220 11.36 6.83 7.06
CA ASN A 220 10.94 5.76 6.18
C ASN A 220 10.89 4.45 6.97
N LEU A 221 9.68 3.92 7.19
CA LEU A 221 9.48 2.74 8.03
C LEU A 221 10.09 1.47 7.44
N SER A 222 10.20 1.37 6.11
CA SER A 222 10.84 0.23 5.44
C SER A 222 12.35 0.13 5.72
N MET A 223 12.96 1.20 6.26
CA MET A 223 14.38 1.28 6.59
C MET A 223 14.66 1.05 8.08
N VAL A 224 13.63 0.79 8.90
CA VAL A 224 13.79 0.54 10.34
C VAL A 224 14.34 -0.88 10.53
N GLU A 225 15.52 -1.00 11.14
CA GLU A 225 16.16 -2.27 11.48
C GLU A 225 15.92 -2.66 12.94
N GLU A 226 15.98 -1.68 13.85
CA GLU A 226 15.89 -1.96 15.28
C GLU A 226 15.07 -0.91 16.02
N ILE A 227 14.36 -1.35 17.04
CA ILE A 227 13.56 -0.50 17.91
C ILE A 227 13.98 -0.77 19.36
N GLU A 228 14.64 0.21 19.98
CA GLU A 228 15.06 0.13 21.37
C GLU A 228 14.08 0.88 22.30
N SER A 229 13.71 0.25 23.39
CA SER A 229 12.96 0.93 24.46
C SER A 229 13.91 1.61 25.44
N VAL A 230 13.74 2.92 25.60
CA VAL A 230 14.55 3.72 26.54
C VAL A 230 13.72 4.07 27.77
N SER A 231 14.42 4.31 28.91
CA SER A 231 13.80 4.72 30.17
C SER A 231 12.80 5.87 29.98
N GLY A 232 11.61 5.74 30.54
CA GLY A 232 10.56 6.76 30.45
C GLY A 232 9.56 6.61 29.28
N GLY A 233 9.50 5.44 28.63
CA GLY A 233 8.49 5.14 27.59
C GLY A 233 8.74 5.82 26.25
N THR A 234 9.99 6.15 25.95
CA THR A 234 10.45 6.65 24.66
C THR A 234 11.08 5.49 23.88
N LEU A 235 10.94 5.50 22.56
CA LEU A 235 11.63 4.56 21.67
C LEU A 235 12.74 5.28 20.90
N LEU A 236 13.76 4.53 20.54
CA LEU A 236 14.79 4.92 19.57
C LEU A 236 14.72 3.97 18.38
N LEU A 237 14.82 4.50 17.17
CA LEU A 237 14.86 3.74 15.93
C LEU A 237 16.28 3.74 15.38
N THR A 238 16.77 2.57 15.00
CA THR A 238 17.97 2.41 14.16
C THR A 238 17.52 2.14 12.74
N LEU A 239 18.09 2.85 11.78
CA LEU A 239 17.75 2.73 10.36
C LEU A 239 18.92 2.14 9.59
N ASN A 240 18.61 1.35 8.58
CA ASN A 240 19.59 0.76 7.67
C ASN A 240 20.51 1.83 7.05
N GLY A 241 21.83 1.65 7.20
CA GLY A 241 22.83 2.55 6.64
C GLY A 241 22.92 3.92 7.33
N VAL A 242 22.39 4.07 8.56
CA VAL A 242 22.44 5.32 9.32
C VAL A 242 22.93 5.06 10.75
N GLU A 243 24.00 5.74 11.16
CA GLU A 243 24.52 5.62 12.54
C GLU A 243 23.68 6.38 13.59
N GLU A 244 22.93 7.40 13.15
CA GLU A 244 22.13 8.25 14.03
C GLU A 244 20.86 7.51 14.50
N LYS A 245 20.68 7.37 15.83
CA LYS A 245 19.44 6.83 16.41
C LYS A 245 18.37 7.90 16.46
N ILE A 246 17.19 7.61 15.92
CA ILE A 246 16.08 8.55 15.78
C ILE A 246 15.12 8.44 16.96
N PRO A 247 14.89 9.51 17.73
CA PRO A 247 13.98 9.47 18.86
C PRO A 247 12.51 9.50 18.43
N VAL A 248 11.70 8.66 19.06
CA VAL A 248 10.24 8.63 18.89
C VAL A 248 9.56 9.38 20.03
N SER A 249 8.71 10.35 19.71
CA SER A 249 7.95 11.06 20.76
C SER A 249 6.94 10.11 21.44
N ARG A 250 6.75 10.24 22.76
CA ARG A 250 5.82 9.39 23.53
C ARG A 250 4.43 9.31 22.93
N ARG A 251 3.92 10.43 22.41
CA ARG A 251 2.59 10.50 21.76
C ARG A 251 2.50 9.69 20.47
N ARG A 252 3.63 9.40 19.81
CA ARG A 252 3.68 8.68 18.54
C ARG A 252 4.00 7.19 18.71
N VAL A 253 4.39 6.75 19.89
CA VAL A 253 4.77 5.34 20.15
C VAL A 253 3.65 4.36 19.79
N SER A 254 2.41 4.62 20.24
CA SER A 254 1.27 3.74 19.97
C SER A 254 0.94 3.67 18.47
N SER A 255 0.94 4.83 17.78
CA SER A 255 0.68 4.89 16.34
C SER A 255 1.81 4.26 15.52
N LEU A 256 3.07 4.42 15.96
CA LEU A 256 4.22 3.78 15.32
C LEU A 256 4.15 2.26 15.44
N LYS A 257 3.83 1.73 16.65
CA LYS A 257 3.66 0.28 16.86
C LYS A 257 2.58 -0.28 15.94
N LYS A 258 1.45 0.42 15.80
CA LYS A 258 0.41 0.05 14.84
C LYS A 258 0.93 0.04 13.40
N ALA A 259 1.68 1.06 13.00
CA ALA A 259 2.23 1.15 11.65
C ALA A 259 3.26 0.05 11.34
N LEU A 260 3.96 -0.46 12.35
CA LEU A 260 4.93 -1.55 12.24
C LEU A 260 4.37 -2.94 12.60
N ASN A 261 3.06 -3.06 12.90
CA ASN A 261 2.40 -4.30 13.31
C ASN A 261 2.98 -4.95 14.58
N LEU A 262 3.35 -4.12 15.57
CA LEU A 262 3.93 -4.52 16.86
C LEU A 262 2.93 -4.36 18.01
#